data_ecda1a112e0a77354aae3b79f8b02211
#
_entry.id   ecda1a112e0a77354aae3b79f8b02211
#
_cell.length_a   1.000
_cell.length_b   1.000
_cell.length_c   1.000
_cell.angle_alpha   90.00
_cell.angle_beta   90.00
_cell.angle_gamma   90.00
#
_symmetry.space_group_name_H-M   'P 1'
#
loop_
_entity.id
_entity.type
_entity.pdbx_description
1 polymer ?
#
loop_
_entity_poly.entity_id
_entity_poly.type
_entity_poly.pdbx_seq_one_letter_code
_entity_poly.pdbx_strand_id
1 'polypeptide(L)'
;MVKTIAYTALDTITGRRGVKRTVDGRTIKFPAKWSRYYAKVYDPETFLFLETHVKKGDTVLDIGAHIGLFSVALSNLVGHGGRVFSFEPTPLTRNVLSEVIVINGCEGIVEVRGEAVSRSSGTAIFYDTGVDVSNANSLVKTDVGTSELTVKMISVDDFVKERGLKIACLKIDVEGAELDLLRGARETFVTQRPVARLGLHPPFIAENRQSLDDIWRVLSDYKLNVVFDGQPVEKDWFCSQAELFDVNLLPF
;
A
#
# COMPACT_ATOMS: atom_id res chain seq x y z
N MET A 1 -21.02 -21.77 2.96
CA MET A 1 -20.99 -22.53 4.22
C MET A 1 -19.93 -23.63 4.24
N VAL A 2 -19.89 -24.60 3.31
CA VAL A 2 -18.90 -25.72 3.32
C VAL A 2 -17.45 -25.24 3.23
N LYS A 3 -17.12 -24.27 2.37
CA LYS A 3 -15.75 -23.72 2.24
C LYS A 3 -15.30 -23.02 3.53
N THR A 4 -16.18 -22.29 4.20
CA THR A 4 -15.84 -21.57 5.45
C THR A 4 -15.51 -22.56 6.57
N ILE A 5 -16.29 -23.65 6.70
CA ILE A 5 -16.04 -24.72 7.69
C ILE A 5 -14.69 -25.39 7.41
N ALA A 6 -14.37 -25.67 6.14
CA ALA A 6 -13.09 -26.27 5.75
C ALA A 6 -11.89 -25.36 6.10
N TYR A 7 -11.98 -24.07 5.89
CA TYR A 7 -10.92 -23.12 6.24
C TYR A 7 -10.76 -22.99 7.77
N THR A 8 -11.85 -22.91 8.52
CA THR A 8 -11.80 -22.87 9.98
C THR A 8 -11.17 -24.14 10.55
N ALA A 9 -11.53 -25.31 9.99
CA ALA A 9 -10.90 -26.59 10.36
C ALA A 9 -9.41 -26.61 10.05
N LEU A 10 -9.00 -26.10 8.89
CA LEU A 10 -7.61 -26.01 8.47
C LEU A 10 -6.81 -25.09 9.40
N ASP A 11 -7.34 -23.91 9.75
CA ASP A 11 -6.70 -22.99 10.69
C ASP A 11 -6.56 -23.61 12.08
N THR A 12 -7.56 -24.39 12.53
CA THR A 12 -7.49 -25.12 13.80
C THR A 12 -6.43 -26.22 13.75
N ILE A 13 -6.39 -27.02 12.66
CA ILE A 13 -5.41 -28.11 12.47
C ILE A 13 -3.98 -27.55 12.37
N THR A 14 -3.79 -26.43 11.71
CA THR A 14 -2.48 -25.76 11.60
C THR A 14 -2.10 -25.00 12.88
N GLY A 15 -2.94 -25.04 13.92
CA GLY A 15 -2.73 -24.28 15.16
C GLY A 15 -2.67 -22.78 14.92
N ARG A 16 -3.41 -22.28 13.94
CA ARG A 16 -3.41 -20.87 13.47
C ARG A 16 -2.04 -20.36 13.03
N ARG A 17 -1.15 -21.29 12.61
CA ARG A 17 0.21 -20.93 12.11
C ARG A 17 0.20 -20.43 10.67
N GLY A 18 -0.97 -20.36 10.04
CA GLY A 18 -1.15 -19.97 8.65
C GLY A 18 -0.68 -21.01 7.63
N VAL A 19 -1.07 -20.79 6.38
CA VAL A 19 -0.71 -21.62 5.23
C VAL A 19 0.40 -20.93 4.46
N LYS A 20 1.52 -21.60 4.24
CA LYS A 20 2.63 -21.10 3.42
C LYS A 20 2.22 -20.98 1.95
N ARG A 21 2.49 -19.86 1.35
CA ARG A 21 2.29 -19.61 -0.09
C ARG A 21 3.54 -18.97 -0.66
N THR A 22 3.85 -19.34 -1.89
CA THR A 22 4.92 -18.68 -2.65
C THR A 22 4.27 -17.74 -3.66
N VAL A 23 4.57 -16.45 -3.54
CA VAL A 23 4.14 -15.37 -4.44
C VAL A 23 5.40 -14.71 -4.95
N ASP A 24 5.58 -14.66 -6.27
CA ASP A 24 6.78 -14.10 -6.92
C ASP A 24 8.11 -14.57 -6.31
N GLY A 25 8.18 -15.86 -5.97
CA GLY A 25 9.37 -16.48 -5.37
C GLY A 25 9.53 -16.30 -3.86
N ARG A 26 8.68 -15.50 -3.18
CA ARG A 26 8.74 -15.23 -1.74
C ARG A 26 7.72 -16.07 -0.99
N THR A 27 8.15 -16.71 0.10
CA THR A 27 7.27 -17.54 0.91
C THR A 27 6.71 -16.74 2.06
N ILE A 28 5.38 -16.56 2.06
CA ILE A 28 4.61 -15.83 3.06
C ILE A 28 3.50 -16.73 3.58
N LYS A 29 3.16 -16.60 4.87
CA LYS A 29 2.04 -17.30 5.48
C LYS A 29 0.80 -16.42 5.49
N PHE A 30 -0.34 -17.02 5.16
CA PHE A 30 -1.64 -16.37 5.24
C PHE A 30 -2.61 -17.24 6.03
N PRO A 31 -3.62 -16.65 6.69
CA PRO A 31 -4.74 -17.43 7.23
C PRO A 31 -5.34 -18.31 6.14
N ALA A 32 -5.83 -19.49 6.47
CA ALA A 32 -6.25 -20.48 5.47
C ALA A 32 -7.26 -19.91 4.46
N LYS A 33 -8.22 -19.10 4.93
CA LYS A 33 -9.24 -18.44 4.08
C LYS A 33 -8.59 -17.58 2.98
N TRP A 34 -7.50 -16.89 3.28
CA TRP A 34 -6.83 -15.91 2.42
C TRP A 34 -5.59 -16.47 1.72
N SER A 35 -5.25 -17.74 1.99
CA SER A 35 -4.02 -18.37 1.46
C SER A 35 -3.98 -18.47 -0.07
N ARG A 36 -5.09 -18.29 -0.77
CA ARG A 36 -5.18 -18.31 -2.23
C ARG A 36 -5.57 -16.96 -2.83
N TYR A 37 -5.51 -15.89 -2.04
CA TYR A 37 -5.88 -14.55 -2.50
C TYR A 37 -4.96 -14.08 -3.61
N TYR A 38 -3.64 -14.18 -3.40
CA TYR A 38 -2.65 -13.83 -4.41
C TYR A 38 -2.33 -15.01 -5.33
N ALA A 39 -2.19 -14.73 -6.62
CA ALA A 39 -1.69 -15.68 -7.60
C ALA A 39 -0.21 -16.00 -7.32
N LYS A 40 0.31 -17.07 -7.95
CA LYS A 40 1.73 -17.43 -7.82
C LYS A 40 2.67 -16.36 -8.41
N VAL A 41 2.21 -15.72 -9.49
CA VAL A 41 2.81 -14.51 -10.06
C VAL A 41 1.77 -13.41 -9.90
N TYR A 42 2.11 -12.35 -9.18
CA TYR A 42 1.17 -11.29 -8.82
C TYR A 42 1.68 -9.90 -9.19
N ASP A 43 2.85 -9.52 -8.69
CA ASP A 43 3.45 -8.21 -8.96
C ASP A 43 4.98 -8.29 -8.75
N PRO A 44 5.68 -8.98 -9.67
CA PRO A 44 7.13 -9.17 -9.56
C PRO A 44 7.91 -7.86 -9.64
N GLU A 45 7.39 -6.84 -10.30
CA GLU A 45 8.04 -5.55 -10.47
C GLU A 45 8.10 -4.75 -9.18
N THR A 46 7.02 -4.74 -8.41
CA THR A 46 7.03 -4.12 -7.08
C THR A 46 8.00 -4.83 -6.15
N PHE A 47 8.05 -6.16 -6.17
CA PHE A 47 9.05 -6.89 -5.38
C PHE A 47 10.48 -6.54 -5.80
N LEU A 48 10.76 -6.50 -7.10
CA LEU A 48 12.08 -6.13 -7.62
C LEU A 48 12.48 -4.71 -7.20
N PHE A 49 11.55 -3.76 -7.30
CA PHE A 49 11.76 -2.38 -6.86
C PHE A 49 12.13 -2.32 -5.37
N LEU A 50 11.35 -2.98 -4.51
CA LEU A 50 11.57 -2.98 -3.07
C LEU A 50 12.92 -3.64 -2.71
N GLU A 51 13.25 -4.78 -3.32
CA GLU A 51 14.53 -5.48 -3.10
C GLU A 51 15.74 -4.68 -3.56
N THR A 52 15.56 -3.85 -4.60
CA THR A 52 16.64 -2.99 -5.12
C THR A 52 16.91 -1.79 -4.23
N HIS A 53 15.85 -1.20 -3.67
CA HIS A 53 15.95 0.12 -3.04
C HIS A 53 15.87 0.09 -1.50
N VAL A 54 15.23 -0.93 -0.89
CA VAL A 54 15.09 -1.02 0.56
C VAL A 54 16.28 -1.76 1.17
N LYS A 55 16.86 -1.20 2.23
CA LYS A 55 18.02 -1.72 2.93
C LYS A 55 17.71 -2.06 4.38
N LYS A 56 18.55 -2.89 4.98
CA LYS A 56 18.48 -3.18 6.42
C LYS A 56 18.60 -1.89 7.24
N GLY A 57 17.71 -1.73 8.20
CA GLY A 57 17.64 -0.55 9.05
C GLY A 57 16.74 0.57 8.53
N ASP A 58 16.23 0.47 7.30
CA ASP A 58 15.35 1.49 6.72
C ASP A 58 14.01 1.59 7.43
N THR A 59 13.43 2.79 7.37
CA THR A 59 12.02 3.02 7.69
C THR A 59 11.22 3.19 6.40
N VAL A 60 10.18 2.37 6.25
CA VAL A 60 9.36 2.29 5.04
C VAL A 60 7.89 2.47 5.36
N LEU A 61 7.16 3.16 4.47
CA LEU A 61 5.71 3.24 4.50
C LEU A 61 5.10 2.33 3.44
N ASP A 62 4.22 1.42 3.86
CA ASP A 62 3.39 0.57 3.00
C ASP A 62 1.96 1.12 3.07
N ILE A 63 1.60 1.96 2.09
CA ILE A 63 0.32 2.69 2.08
C ILE A 63 -0.62 1.99 1.12
N GLY A 64 -1.79 1.55 1.64
CA GLY A 64 -2.66 0.58 0.99
C GLY A 64 -2.09 -0.85 1.17
N ALA A 65 -1.80 -1.21 2.43
CA ALA A 65 -1.12 -2.46 2.76
C ALA A 65 -1.99 -3.71 2.54
N HIS A 66 -3.30 -3.53 2.39
CA HIS A 66 -4.27 -4.60 2.15
C HIS A 66 -4.10 -5.74 3.18
N ILE A 67 -4.01 -7.00 2.78
CA ILE A 67 -3.78 -8.14 3.71
C ILE A 67 -2.30 -8.42 4.00
N GLY A 68 -1.37 -7.51 3.64
CA GLY A 68 0.00 -7.51 4.15
C GLY A 68 1.03 -8.27 3.34
N LEU A 69 0.79 -8.55 2.05
CA LEU A 69 1.78 -9.20 1.18
C LEU A 69 3.11 -8.43 1.19
N PHE A 70 3.05 -7.13 0.87
CA PHE A 70 4.25 -6.29 0.81
C PHE A 70 4.75 -5.89 2.19
N SER A 71 3.87 -5.76 3.19
CA SER A 71 4.27 -5.51 4.58
C SER A 71 5.21 -6.58 5.12
N VAL A 72 4.91 -7.87 4.88
CA VAL A 72 5.78 -8.99 5.27
C VAL A 72 7.08 -8.99 4.47
N ALA A 73 7.01 -8.75 3.16
CA ALA A 73 8.21 -8.67 2.33
C ALA A 73 9.14 -7.55 2.79
N LEU A 74 8.59 -6.35 3.03
CA LEU A 74 9.31 -5.20 3.54
C LEU A 74 9.95 -5.48 4.91
N SER A 75 9.23 -6.16 5.83
CA SER A 75 9.79 -6.52 7.14
C SER A 75 11.04 -7.37 7.03
N ASN A 76 11.08 -8.30 6.07
CA ASN A 76 12.26 -9.13 5.80
C ASN A 76 13.41 -8.33 5.22
N LEU A 77 13.12 -7.31 4.39
CA LEU A 77 14.14 -6.44 3.79
C LEU A 77 14.77 -5.51 4.83
N VAL A 78 13.93 -4.80 5.60
CA VAL A 78 14.44 -3.85 6.61
C VAL A 78 15.06 -4.52 7.82
N GLY A 79 14.62 -5.74 8.17
CA GLY A 79 15.13 -6.52 9.30
C GLY A 79 14.88 -5.86 10.67
N HIS A 80 15.46 -6.43 11.73
CA HIS A 80 15.21 -6.00 13.12
C HIS A 80 15.64 -4.56 13.44
N GLY A 81 16.53 -3.97 12.66
CA GLY A 81 16.96 -2.57 12.82
C GLY A 81 16.06 -1.54 12.12
N GLY A 82 15.17 -2.01 11.25
CA GLY A 82 14.28 -1.16 10.48
C GLY A 82 12.84 -1.13 11.01
N ARG A 83 11.99 -0.37 10.32
CA ARG A 83 10.56 -0.24 10.63
C ARG A 83 9.72 -0.21 9.37
N VAL A 84 8.54 -0.81 9.43
CA VAL A 84 7.51 -0.72 8.39
C VAL A 84 6.23 -0.19 9.03
N PHE A 85 5.66 0.86 8.47
CA PHE A 85 4.35 1.36 8.87
C PHE A 85 3.35 1.02 7.76
N SER A 86 2.42 0.13 8.07
CA SER A 86 1.46 -0.42 7.09
C SER A 86 0.08 0.19 7.32
N PHE A 87 -0.37 1.02 6.37
CA PHE A 87 -1.65 1.73 6.45
C PHE A 87 -2.73 0.98 5.68
N GLU A 88 -3.79 0.60 6.40
CA GLU A 88 -4.97 -0.04 5.84
C GLU A 88 -6.22 0.46 6.58
N PRO A 89 -7.02 1.35 5.95
CA PRO A 89 -8.17 1.96 6.63
C PRO A 89 -9.35 1.00 6.84
N THR A 90 -9.53 0.00 5.97
CA THR A 90 -10.65 -0.94 6.04
C THR A 90 -10.51 -1.88 7.24
N PRO A 91 -11.43 -1.85 8.24
CA PRO A 91 -11.27 -2.63 9.46
C PRO A 91 -11.16 -4.14 9.25
N LEU A 92 -11.95 -4.71 8.33
CA LEU A 92 -11.91 -6.15 8.04
C LEU A 92 -10.57 -6.55 7.41
N THR A 93 -10.11 -5.82 6.41
CA THR A 93 -8.83 -6.04 5.72
C THR A 93 -7.66 -5.86 6.70
N ARG A 94 -7.71 -4.80 7.53
CA ARG A 94 -6.70 -4.53 8.56
C ARG A 94 -6.62 -5.62 9.63
N ASN A 95 -7.73 -6.25 9.99
CA ASN A 95 -7.70 -7.39 10.91
C ASN A 95 -6.95 -8.58 10.28
N VAL A 96 -7.16 -8.85 9.00
CA VAL A 96 -6.42 -9.89 8.27
C VAL A 96 -4.94 -9.51 8.15
N LEU A 97 -4.62 -8.25 7.81
CA LEU A 97 -3.26 -7.73 7.82
C LEU A 97 -2.57 -7.98 9.16
N SER A 98 -3.23 -7.63 10.27
CA SER A 98 -2.67 -7.82 11.62
C SER A 98 -2.41 -9.31 11.91
N GLU A 99 -3.32 -10.19 11.50
CA GLU A 99 -3.12 -11.64 11.63
C GLU A 99 -1.94 -12.12 10.77
N VAL A 100 -1.82 -11.64 9.53
CA VAL A 100 -0.70 -11.96 8.63
C VAL A 100 0.63 -11.52 9.24
N ILE A 101 0.71 -10.32 9.83
CA ILE A 101 1.91 -9.85 10.52
C ILE A 101 2.31 -10.80 11.67
N VAL A 102 1.34 -11.18 12.51
CA VAL A 102 1.57 -12.10 13.65
C VAL A 102 2.05 -13.48 13.18
N ILE A 103 1.37 -14.10 12.23
CA ILE A 103 1.74 -15.47 11.78
C ILE A 103 3.08 -15.54 11.03
N ASN A 104 3.58 -14.40 10.56
CA ASN A 104 4.91 -14.29 9.96
C ASN A 104 5.99 -13.82 10.96
N GLY A 105 5.63 -13.47 12.20
CA GLY A 105 6.58 -13.04 13.25
C GLY A 105 7.16 -11.65 12.99
N CYS A 106 6.34 -10.76 12.40
CA CYS A 106 6.78 -9.42 11.98
C CYS A 106 6.37 -8.29 12.95
N GLU A 107 5.71 -8.59 14.11
CA GLU A 107 5.12 -7.60 15.04
C GLU A 107 6.16 -6.64 15.62
N GLY A 108 7.41 -7.07 15.73
CA GLY A 108 8.51 -6.21 16.21
C GLY A 108 9.02 -5.21 15.18
N ILE A 109 8.62 -5.36 13.91
CA ILE A 109 9.12 -4.56 12.77
C ILE A 109 7.99 -3.78 12.11
N VAL A 110 6.81 -4.39 11.95
CA VAL A 110 5.64 -3.82 11.28
C VAL A 110 4.65 -3.24 12.29
N GLU A 111 4.36 -1.96 12.15
CA GLU A 111 3.26 -1.29 12.87
C GLU A 111 2.07 -1.12 11.92
N VAL A 112 0.94 -1.78 12.23
CA VAL A 112 -0.30 -1.67 11.46
C VAL A 112 -1.07 -0.43 11.89
N ARG A 113 -1.46 0.40 10.91
CA ARG A 113 -2.15 1.67 11.07
C ARG A 113 -3.52 1.62 10.41
N GLY A 114 -4.51 2.26 11.04
CA GLY A 114 -5.90 2.29 10.58
C GLY A 114 -6.32 3.60 9.92
N GLU A 115 -5.42 4.55 9.78
CA GLU A 115 -5.70 5.80 9.11
C GLU A 115 -5.63 5.66 7.59
N ALA A 116 -6.51 6.34 6.88
CA ALA A 116 -6.33 6.59 5.45
C ALA A 116 -5.28 7.67 5.27
N VAL A 117 -4.33 7.45 4.38
CA VAL A 117 -3.31 8.46 4.07
C VAL A 117 -3.82 9.38 2.97
N SER A 118 -3.81 10.68 3.23
CA SER A 118 -4.37 11.69 2.33
C SER A 118 -3.62 13.02 2.45
N ARG A 119 -4.22 14.10 1.94
CA ARG A 119 -3.63 15.44 1.90
C ARG A 119 -3.40 16.06 3.26
N SER A 120 -4.27 15.77 4.23
CA SER A 120 -4.24 16.38 5.56
C SER A 120 -4.80 15.44 6.60
N SER A 121 -4.38 15.61 7.84
CA SER A 121 -4.95 14.89 8.98
C SER A 121 -6.39 15.34 9.26
N GLY A 122 -7.25 14.41 9.71
CA GLY A 122 -8.66 14.67 9.98
C GLY A 122 -9.50 13.40 9.98
N THR A 123 -10.72 13.52 9.47
CA THR A 123 -11.65 12.41 9.26
C THR A 123 -12.31 12.51 7.90
N ALA A 124 -12.60 11.37 7.27
CA ALA A 124 -13.35 11.29 6.02
C ALA A 124 -14.33 10.14 6.05
N ILE A 125 -15.29 10.19 5.11
CA ILE A 125 -16.10 9.04 4.76
C ILE A 125 -15.28 8.17 3.82
N PHE A 126 -15.19 6.90 4.16
CA PHE A 126 -14.55 5.86 3.37
C PHE A 126 -15.63 4.90 2.89
N TYR A 127 -15.57 4.52 1.64
CA TYR A 127 -16.57 3.67 1.02
C TYR A 127 -16.09 2.23 1.00
N ASP A 128 -16.77 1.38 1.80
CA ASP A 128 -16.50 -0.05 1.90
C ASP A 128 -17.51 -0.80 1.02
N THR A 129 -17.03 -1.58 0.08
CA THR A 129 -17.89 -2.37 -0.81
C THR A 129 -18.67 -3.46 -0.10
N GLY A 130 -18.40 -3.70 1.18
CA GLY A 130 -19.05 -4.75 1.99
C GLY A 130 -18.66 -6.18 1.58
N VAL A 131 -17.75 -6.32 0.62
CA VAL A 131 -17.17 -7.61 0.23
C VAL A 131 -15.99 -7.91 1.15
N ASP A 132 -15.95 -9.11 1.70
CA ASP A 132 -14.80 -9.61 2.50
C ASP A 132 -13.48 -9.31 1.77
N VAL A 133 -12.65 -8.43 2.29
CA VAL A 133 -11.33 -8.04 1.76
C VAL A 133 -11.41 -7.64 0.28
N SER A 134 -11.83 -6.41 0.03
CA SER A 134 -11.91 -5.84 -1.32
C SER A 134 -10.77 -4.88 -1.57
N ASN A 135 -10.18 -4.91 -2.76
CA ASN A 135 -9.23 -3.89 -3.22
C ASN A 135 -9.95 -2.59 -3.64
N ALA A 136 -11.27 -2.64 -3.87
CA ALA A 136 -12.05 -1.50 -4.34
C ALA A 136 -12.59 -0.61 -3.20
N ASN A 137 -12.06 -0.73 -1.99
CA ASN A 137 -12.43 0.13 -0.86
C ASN A 137 -11.59 1.41 -0.91
N SER A 138 -12.23 2.58 -0.97
CA SER A 138 -11.56 3.82 -1.32
C SER A 138 -12.19 5.04 -0.64
N LEU A 139 -11.48 6.16 -0.63
CA LEU A 139 -12.03 7.49 -0.32
C LEU A 139 -12.95 8.01 -1.43
N VAL A 140 -12.98 7.34 -2.58
CA VAL A 140 -13.80 7.72 -3.74
C VAL A 140 -15.08 6.88 -3.74
N LYS A 141 -16.25 7.53 -3.87
CA LYS A 141 -17.54 6.86 -3.96
C LYS A 141 -17.69 6.20 -5.32
N THR A 142 -17.82 4.87 -5.35
CA THR A 142 -18.15 4.10 -6.56
C THR A 142 -19.64 3.74 -6.60
N ASP A 143 -20.17 3.41 -7.77
CA ASP A 143 -21.59 3.04 -7.96
C ASP A 143 -21.98 1.65 -7.39
N VAL A 144 -21.02 0.91 -6.82
CA VAL A 144 -21.28 -0.41 -6.22
C VAL A 144 -21.72 -0.20 -4.77
N GLY A 145 -22.88 -0.75 -4.38
CA GLY A 145 -23.52 -0.61 -3.06
C GLY A 145 -22.54 -0.67 -1.91
N THR A 146 -22.14 0.51 -1.44
CA THR A 146 -21.08 0.71 -0.45
C THR A 146 -21.67 1.10 0.89
N SER A 147 -21.13 0.56 1.97
CA SER A 147 -21.36 1.10 3.30
C SER A 147 -20.41 2.26 3.57
N GLU A 148 -20.91 3.32 4.19
CA GLU A 148 -20.10 4.46 4.60
C GLU A 148 -19.45 4.18 5.95
N LEU A 149 -18.15 4.36 6.02
CA LEU A 149 -17.35 4.20 7.24
C LEU A 149 -16.59 5.50 7.52
N THR A 150 -16.71 6.04 8.70
CA THR A 150 -15.86 7.16 9.11
C THR A 150 -14.47 6.64 9.48
N VAL A 151 -13.45 7.09 8.75
CA VAL A 151 -12.04 6.76 9.02
C VAL A 151 -11.26 7.99 9.43
N LYS A 152 -10.25 7.81 10.26
CA LYS A 152 -9.24 8.84 10.50
C LYS A 152 -8.36 8.97 9.26
N MET A 153 -7.96 10.20 8.97
CA MET A 153 -6.96 10.52 7.95
C MET A 153 -5.71 11.06 8.59
N ILE A 154 -4.58 10.82 7.95
CA ILE A 154 -3.29 11.42 8.29
C ILE A 154 -2.55 11.78 7.00
N SER A 155 -1.80 12.88 7.00
CA SER A 155 -0.84 13.13 5.92
C SER A 155 0.48 12.41 6.21
N VAL A 156 1.24 12.11 5.15
CA VAL A 156 2.60 11.55 5.32
C VAL A 156 3.46 12.52 6.12
N ASP A 157 3.39 13.82 5.79
CA ASP A 157 4.20 14.84 6.43
C ASP A 157 3.89 14.98 7.94
N ASP A 158 2.60 14.96 8.33
CA ASP A 158 2.21 14.98 9.74
C ASP A 158 2.70 13.73 10.46
N PHE A 159 2.49 12.55 9.88
CA PHE A 159 2.92 11.29 10.47
C PHE A 159 4.44 11.24 10.69
N VAL A 160 5.19 11.65 9.67
CA VAL A 160 6.66 11.69 9.70
C VAL A 160 7.17 12.68 10.76
N LYS A 161 6.56 13.85 10.80
CA LYS A 161 6.91 14.91 11.77
C LYS A 161 6.59 14.52 13.21
N GLU A 162 5.37 14.00 13.45
CA GLU A 162 4.95 13.57 14.80
C GLU A 162 5.85 12.48 15.38
N ARG A 163 6.38 11.61 14.53
CA ARG A 163 7.22 10.47 14.94
C ARG A 163 8.72 10.72 14.82
N GLY A 164 9.13 11.86 14.24
CA GLY A 164 10.53 12.18 13.98
C GLY A 164 11.21 11.16 13.06
N LEU A 165 10.51 10.69 12.01
CA LEU A 165 10.98 9.61 11.15
C LEU A 165 11.83 10.12 10.00
N LYS A 166 12.76 9.27 9.55
CA LYS A 166 13.44 9.42 8.27
C LYS A 166 12.99 8.29 7.35
N ILE A 167 12.25 8.64 6.31
CA ILE A 167 11.67 7.68 5.37
C ILE A 167 12.65 7.41 4.24
N ALA A 168 12.93 6.13 4.00
CA ALA A 168 13.78 5.69 2.89
C ALA A 168 12.96 5.33 1.64
N CYS A 169 11.79 4.71 1.83
CA CYS A 169 10.97 4.22 0.73
C CYS A 169 9.46 4.30 1.09
N LEU A 170 8.62 4.54 0.06
CA LEU A 170 7.17 4.41 0.14
C LEU A 170 6.69 3.41 -0.93
N LYS A 171 5.81 2.48 -0.55
CA LYS A 171 4.91 1.80 -1.49
C LYS A 171 3.54 2.47 -1.34
N ILE A 172 2.97 2.92 -2.45
CA ILE A 172 1.71 3.69 -2.49
C ILE A 172 0.75 3.02 -3.45
N ASP A 173 -0.42 2.63 -2.94
CA ASP A 173 -1.47 1.96 -3.70
C ASP A 173 -2.81 2.24 -3.01
N VAL A 174 -3.47 3.36 -3.38
CA VAL A 174 -4.58 3.96 -2.63
C VAL A 174 -5.85 4.21 -3.45
N GLU A 175 -5.92 3.63 -4.64
CA GLU A 175 -7.13 3.53 -5.46
C GLU A 175 -7.91 4.86 -5.63
N GLY A 176 -7.25 5.85 -6.26
CA GLY A 176 -7.84 7.13 -6.64
C GLY A 176 -7.57 8.30 -5.67
N ALA A 177 -6.86 8.07 -4.56
CA ALA A 177 -6.45 9.12 -3.62
C ALA A 177 -4.99 9.56 -3.78
N GLU A 178 -4.33 9.15 -4.87
CA GLU A 178 -2.88 9.32 -5.10
C GLU A 178 -2.46 10.79 -5.09
N LEU A 179 -3.22 11.67 -5.75
CA LEU A 179 -2.91 13.10 -5.79
C LEU A 179 -2.97 13.75 -4.41
N ASP A 180 -3.98 13.42 -3.62
CA ASP A 180 -4.12 13.99 -2.28
C ASP A 180 -3.05 13.44 -1.33
N LEU A 181 -2.71 12.16 -1.44
CA LEU A 181 -1.58 11.58 -0.72
C LEU A 181 -0.27 12.27 -1.07
N LEU A 182 0.04 12.43 -2.37
CA LEU A 182 1.26 13.09 -2.82
C LEU A 182 1.35 14.53 -2.31
N ARG A 183 0.25 15.28 -2.30
CA ARG A 183 0.19 16.63 -1.72
C ARG A 183 0.46 16.63 -0.21
N GLY A 184 -0.01 15.61 0.51
CA GLY A 184 0.25 15.40 1.93
C GLY A 184 1.63 14.84 2.28
N ALA A 185 2.44 14.53 1.26
CA ALA A 185 3.79 14.00 1.40
C ALA A 185 4.88 14.99 0.89
N ARG A 186 4.49 16.26 0.64
CA ARG A 186 5.35 17.25 0.00
C ARG A 186 6.68 17.46 0.74
N GLU A 187 6.62 17.75 2.04
CA GLU A 187 7.80 18.02 2.85
C GLU A 187 8.72 16.79 2.87
N THR A 188 8.15 15.60 3.04
CA THR A 188 8.89 14.34 3.05
C THR A 188 9.63 14.11 1.71
N PHE A 189 8.94 14.24 0.57
CA PHE A 189 9.58 14.05 -0.74
C PHE A 189 10.65 15.11 -1.05
N VAL A 190 10.40 16.36 -0.68
CA VAL A 190 11.33 17.46 -0.99
C VAL A 190 12.56 17.45 -0.09
N THR A 191 12.39 17.14 1.22
CA THR A 191 13.49 17.27 2.19
C THR A 191 14.23 15.96 2.44
N GLN A 192 13.52 14.83 2.47
CA GLN A 192 14.13 13.53 2.76
C GLN A 192 14.50 12.74 1.51
N ARG A 193 13.87 13.06 0.37
CA ARG A 193 14.17 12.45 -0.93
C ARG A 193 14.02 10.91 -0.94
N PRO A 194 12.95 10.34 -0.39
CA PRO A 194 12.73 8.89 -0.45
C PRO A 194 12.48 8.44 -1.89
N VAL A 195 12.73 7.16 -2.16
CA VAL A 195 12.22 6.50 -3.35
C VAL A 195 10.76 6.07 -3.12
N ALA A 196 9.98 5.93 -4.19
CA ALA A 196 8.63 5.35 -4.04
C ALA A 196 8.23 4.48 -5.22
N ARG A 197 7.44 3.44 -4.94
CA ARG A 197 6.63 2.72 -5.91
C ARG A 197 5.21 3.26 -5.81
N LEU A 198 4.68 3.80 -6.90
CA LEU A 198 3.38 4.45 -6.96
C LEU A 198 2.47 3.72 -7.94
N GLY A 199 1.44 3.07 -7.42
CA GLY A 199 0.31 2.57 -8.21
C GLY A 199 -0.63 3.73 -8.54
N LEU A 200 -1.06 3.79 -9.79
CA LEU A 200 -1.94 4.82 -10.33
C LEU A 200 -3.20 4.18 -10.90
N HIS A 201 -4.35 4.75 -10.53
CA HIS A 201 -5.67 4.24 -10.88
C HIS A 201 -6.45 5.30 -11.69
N PRO A 202 -6.12 5.53 -12.99
CA PRO A 202 -6.70 6.62 -13.76
C PRO A 202 -8.23 6.72 -13.73
N PRO A 203 -9.01 5.61 -13.79
CA PRO A 203 -10.46 5.69 -13.68
C PRO A 203 -10.92 6.29 -12.34
N PHE A 204 -10.35 5.85 -11.21
CA PHE A 204 -10.72 6.34 -9.88
C PHE A 204 -10.19 7.77 -9.63
N ILE A 205 -9.03 8.12 -10.18
CA ILE A 205 -8.51 9.49 -10.16
C ILE A 205 -9.49 10.44 -10.86
N ALA A 206 -10.04 10.03 -12.02
CA ALA A 206 -11.03 10.82 -12.75
C ALA A 206 -12.38 10.92 -12.01
N GLU A 207 -12.86 9.86 -11.36
CA GLU A 207 -14.05 9.88 -10.50
C GLU A 207 -13.88 10.89 -9.35
N ASN A 208 -12.67 11.03 -8.83
CA ASN A 208 -12.32 12.03 -7.81
C ASN A 208 -12.09 13.45 -8.40
N ARG A 209 -12.45 13.68 -9.67
CA ARG A 209 -12.28 14.96 -10.39
C ARG A 209 -10.84 15.47 -10.40
N GLN A 210 -9.90 14.56 -10.42
CA GLN A 210 -8.45 14.78 -10.50
C GLN A 210 -7.94 14.22 -11.83
N SER A 211 -6.70 14.52 -12.18
CA SER A 211 -6.10 14.08 -13.44
C SER A 211 -4.66 13.61 -13.25
N LEU A 212 -4.17 12.81 -14.19
CA LEU A 212 -2.76 12.45 -14.26
C LEU A 212 -1.88 13.70 -14.51
N ASP A 213 -2.40 14.73 -15.20
CA ASP A 213 -1.68 16.00 -15.37
C ASP A 213 -1.45 16.72 -14.04
N ASP A 214 -2.42 16.69 -13.11
CA ASP A 214 -2.24 17.24 -11.76
C ASP A 214 -1.19 16.46 -10.96
N ILE A 215 -1.19 15.13 -11.08
CA ILE A 215 -0.16 14.29 -10.45
C ILE A 215 1.21 14.59 -11.05
N TRP A 216 1.33 14.64 -12.37
CA TRP A 216 2.59 14.97 -13.03
C TRP A 216 3.18 16.29 -12.56
N ARG A 217 2.34 17.33 -12.43
CA ARG A 217 2.79 18.65 -11.90
C ARG A 217 3.39 18.50 -10.50
N VAL A 218 2.73 17.77 -9.61
CA VAL A 218 3.22 17.53 -8.24
C VAL A 218 4.56 16.80 -8.27
N LEU A 219 4.69 15.73 -9.06
CA LEU A 219 5.93 14.96 -9.18
C LEU A 219 7.08 15.82 -9.74
N SER A 220 6.77 16.66 -10.73
CA SER A 220 7.72 17.61 -11.32
C SER A 220 8.18 18.68 -10.32
N ASP A 221 7.25 19.24 -9.53
CA ASP A 221 7.55 20.21 -8.47
C ASP A 221 8.46 19.61 -7.39
N TYR A 222 8.33 18.31 -7.12
CA TYR A 222 9.17 17.58 -6.16
C TYR A 222 10.51 17.16 -6.77
N LYS A 223 10.74 17.41 -8.05
CA LYS A 223 11.94 17.02 -8.79
C LYS A 223 12.18 15.51 -8.67
N LEU A 224 11.19 14.73 -9.05
CA LEU A 224 11.25 13.27 -9.08
C LEU A 224 11.35 12.78 -10.53
N ASN A 225 12.27 11.84 -10.77
CA ASN A 225 12.26 11.06 -12.00
C ASN A 225 11.13 10.05 -11.93
N VAL A 226 10.25 10.06 -12.93
CA VAL A 226 9.21 9.06 -13.10
C VAL A 226 9.74 7.97 -14.03
N VAL A 227 9.81 6.74 -13.55
CA VAL A 227 10.40 5.61 -14.27
C VAL A 227 9.37 4.50 -14.42
N PHE A 228 9.18 4.03 -15.65
CA PHE A 228 8.33 2.89 -16.00
C PHE A 228 9.18 1.87 -16.76
N ASP A 229 9.08 0.59 -16.39
CA ASP A 229 9.87 -0.50 -16.99
C ASP A 229 11.39 -0.18 -17.10
N GLY A 230 11.93 0.39 -16.03
CA GLY A 230 13.35 0.77 -15.95
C GLY A 230 13.77 1.98 -16.79
N GLN A 231 12.83 2.66 -17.48
CA GLN A 231 13.12 3.82 -18.32
C GLN A 231 12.40 5.06 -17.81
N PRO A 232 13.07 6.24 -17.78
CA PRO A 232 12.39 7.50 -17.52
C PRO A 232 11.27 7.72 -18.55
N VAL A 233 10.14 8.25 -18.09
CA VAL A 233 9.01 8.57 -18.95
C VAL A 233 8.75 10.06 -18.99
N GLU A 234 8.20 10.51 -20.11
CA GLU A 234 7.82 11.89 -20.34
C GLU A 234 6.34 12.11 -20.00
N LYS A 235 5.97 13.38 -19.81
CA LYS A 235 4.62 13.81 -19.45
C LYS A 235 3.54 13.24 -20.37
N ASP A 236 3.75 13.32 -21.68
CA ASP A 236 2.74 12.91 -22.66
C ASP A 236 2.43 11.42 -22.54
N TRP A 237 3.46 10.59 -22.36
CA TRP A 237 3.27 9.18 -22.10
C TRP A 237 2.51 8.95 -20.78
N PHE A 238 2.94 9.60 -19.70
CA PHE A 238 2.33 9.46 -18.38
C PHE A 238 0.83 9.83 -18.39
N CYS A 239 0.51 10.97 -18.99
CA CYS A 239 -0.86 11.47 -19.07
C CYS A 239 -1.75 10.73 -20.07
N SER A 240 -1.20 9.91 -20.95
CA SER A 240 -1.97 9.10 -21.92
C SER A 240 -2.46 7.78 -21.36
N GLN A 241 -2.04 7.38 -20.15
CA GLN A 241 -2.44 6.11 -19.56
C GLN A 241 -3.91 6.15 -19.11
N ALA A 242 -4.70 5.14 -19.53
CA ALA A 242 -6.12 5.03 -19.20
C ALA A 242 -6.42 3.88 -18.23
N GLU A 243 -5.53 2.90 -18.16
CA GLU A 243 -5.63 1.72 -17.31
C GLU A 243 -4.69 1.85 -16.11
N LEU A 244 -4.85 0.98 -15.14
CA LEU A 244 -3.98 0.88 -13.97
C LEU A 244 -2.52 0.66 -14.40
N PHE A 245 -1.60 1.42 -13.84
CA PHE A 245 -0.17 1.29 -14.06
C PHE A 245 0.63 1.75 -12.84
N ASP A 246 1.81 1.21 -12.67
CA ASP A 246 2.71 1.59 -11.60
C ASP A 246 3.96 2.27 -12.13
N VAL A 247 4.46 3.24 -11.39
CA VAL A 247 5.73 3.90 -11.68
C VAL A 247 6.66 3.92 -10.48
N ASN A 248 7.95 3.98 -10.75
CA ASN A 248 8.95 4.22 -9.74
C ASN A 248 9.26 5.73 -9.70
N LEU A 249 9.25 6.30 -8.50
CA LEU A 249 9.63 7.67 -8.24
C LEU A 249 11.03 7.68 -7.63
N LEU A 250 11.98 8.23 -8.36
CA LEU A 250 13.38 8.28 -7.95
C LEU A 250 13.82 9.74 -7.79
N PRO A 251 14.53 10.13 -6.71
CA PRO A 251 15.10 11.45 -6.59
C PRO A 251 16.16 11.69 -7.68
N PHE A 252 16.22 12.94 -8.19
CA PHE A 252 17.32 13.36 -9.09
C PHE A 252 18.65 13.31 -8.35
#